data_bf110ae39fd5733adec118fc2c61e7e7
#
_entry.id   bf110ae39fd5733adec118fc2c61e7e7
#
_cell.length_a   1.000
_cell.length_b   1.000
_cell.length_c   1.000
_cell.angle_alpha   90.00
_cell.angle_beta   90.00
_cell.angle_gamma   90.00
#
_symmetry.space_group_name_H-M   'P 1'
#
loop_
_entity.id
_entity.type
_entity.pdbx_description
1 polymer ?
#
loop_
_entity_poly.entity_id
_entity_poly.type
_entity_poly.pdbx_seq_one_letter_code
_entity_poly.pdbx_strand_id
1 'polypeptide(L)'
;MNINITTRGFTGNQKLNDFIHEKLQKLTKFDKNVSNIKVVLLKESRAEKVELIVESKKKIYISKCYSSVFEKTIVKAINNIVTQIKKEK
;
A
#
# COMPACT_ATOMS: atom_id res chain seq x y z
N MET A 1 -9.58 -0.70 10.97
CA MET A 1 -8.75 -0.23 9.85
C MET A 1 -9.50 -0.49 8.55
N ASN A 2 -9.75 0.55 7.78
CA ASN A 2 -10.42 0.43 6.49
C ASN A 2 -9.39 0.37 5.37
N ILE A 3 -9.55 -0.58 4.47
CA ILE A 3 -8.67 -0.75 3.33
C ILE A 3 -9.51 -0.66 2.06
N ASN A 4 -9.18 0.31 1.19
CA ASN A 4 -9.80 0.48 -0.11
C ASN A 4 -8.78 0.19 -1.19
N ILE A 5 -9.09 -0.75 -2.08
CA ILE A 5 -8.22 -1.13 -3.17
C ILE A 5 -8.91 -0.74 -4.48
N THR A 6 -8.22 0.08 -5.27
CA THR A 6 -8.70 0.52 -6.59
C THR A 6 -7.74 0.00 -7.65
N THR A 7 -8.28 -0.54 -8.73
CA THR A 7 -7.47 -1.02 -9.85
C THR A 7 -7.75 -0.16 -11.08
N ARG A 8 -6.69 0.16 -11.84
CA ARG A 8 -6.76 0.93 -13.07
C ARG A 8 -5.92 0.25 -14.15
N GLY A 9 -6.52 0.07 -15.31
CA GLY A 9 -5.85 -0.54 -16.46
C GLY A 9 -5.86 -2.06 -16.46
N PHE A 10 -6.57 -2.68 -15.52
CA PHE A 10 -6.72 -4.14 -15.46
C PHE A 10 -7.84 -4.50 -14.49
N THR A 11 -8.26 -5.75 -14.52
CA THR A 11 -9.22 -6.28 -13.57
C THR A 11 -8.47 -6.98 -12.43
N GLY A 12 -8.73 -6.56 -11.21
CA GLY A 12 -8.13 -7.19 -10.03
C GLY A 12 -8.71 -8.58 -9.78
N ASN A 13 -8.08 -9.32 -8.87
CA ASN A 13 -8.56 -10.65 -8.47
C ASN A 13 -8.42 -10.82 -6.96
N GLN A 14 -9.13 -11.83 -6.44
CA GLN A 14 -9.18 -12.08 -4.99
C GLN A 14 -7.80 -12.43 -4.42
N LYS A 15 -7.01 -13.19 -5.16
CA LYS A 15 -5.68 -13.60 -4.70
C LYS A 15 -4.77 -12.39 -4.46
N LEU A 16 -4.80 -11.42 -5.38
CA LEU A 16 -4.02 -10.20 -5.23
C LEU A 16 -4.54 -9.37 -4.05
N ASN A 17 -5.86 -9.24 -3.94
CA ASN A 17 -6.47 -8.52 -2.82
C ASN A 17 -6.09 -9.13 -1.48
N ASP A 18 -6.14 -10.45 -1.37
CA ASP A 18 -5.77 -11.15 -0.13
C ASP A 18 -4.30 -10.91 0.22
N PHE A 19 -3.43 -10.94 -0.79
CA PHE A 19 -2.01 -10.65 -0.59
C PHE A 19 -1.80 -9.24 -0.04
N ILE A 20 -2.52 -8.25 -0.61
CA ILE A 20 -2.42 -6.86 -0.17
C ILE A 20 -2.90 -6.73 1.26
N HIS A 21 -4.05 -7.28 1.60
CA HIS A 21 -4.59 -7.23 2.96
C HIS A 21 -3.62 -7.84 3.96
N GLU A 22 -3.07 -9.00 3.64
CA GLU A 22 -2.11 -9.67 4.51
C GLU A 22 -0.87 -8.80 4.77
N LYS A 23 -0.31 -8.23 3.70
CA LYS A 23 0.90 -7.40 3.85
C LYS A 23 0.63 -6.10 4.59
N LEU A 24 -0.55 -5.50 4.40
CA LEU A 24 -0.89 -4.26 5.09
C LEU A 24 -1.08 -4.43 6.59
N GLN A 25 -1.40 -5.64 7.06
CA GLN A 25 -1.50 -5.88 8.51
C GLN A 25 -0.21 -5.54 9.25
N LYS A 26 0.92 -5.62 8.58
CA LYS A 26 2.22 -5.25 9.15
C LYS A 26 2.25 -3.81 9.66
N LEU A 27 1.51 -2.91 9.01
CA LEU A 27 1.53 -1.48 9.37
C LEU A 27 1.00 -1.23 10.78
N THR A 28 0.03 -2.01 11.23
CA THR A 28 -0.55 -1.85 12.57
C THR A 28 0.46 -2.16 13.68
N LYS A 29 1.51 -2.91 13.37
CA LYS A 29 2.58 -3.20 14.33
C LYS A 29 3.47 -2.00 14.56
N PHE A 30 3.55 -1.09 13.59
CA PHE A 30 4.40 0.09 13.67
C PHE A 30 3.61 1.34 14.08
N ASP A 31 2.32 1.40 13.77
CA ASP A 31 1.46 2.52 14.12
C ASP A 31 0.04 2.00 14.37
N LYS A 32 -0.35 1.96 15.65
CA LYS A 32 -1.67 1.48 16.06
C LYS A 32 -2.80 2.45 15.70
N ASN A 33 -2.47 3.67 15.33
CA ASN A 33 -3.45 4.70 15.00
C ASN A 33 -3.82 4.73 13.52
N VAL A 34 -3.31 3.81 12.72
CA VAL A 34 -3.69 3.71 11.32
C VAL A 34 -5.19 3.41 11.22
N SER A 35 -5.93 4.29 10.55
CA SER A 35 -7.38 4.18 10.43
C SER A 35 -7.84 3.81 9.02
N ASN A 36 -7.25 4.42 8.00
CA ASN A 36 -7.62 4.19 6.60
C ASN A 36 -6.39 3.97 5.74
N ILE A 37 -6.52 3.04 4.81
CA ILE A 37 -5.47 2.79 3.83
C ILE A 37 -6.13 2.77 2.45
N LYS A 38 -5.61 3.58 1.53
CA LYS A 38 -6.03 3.58 0.14
C LYS A 38 -4.91 3.01 -0.70
N VAL A 39 -5.24 2.02 -1.51
CA VAL A 39 -4.29 1.38 -2.41
C VAL A 39 -4.78 1.55 -3.83
N VAL A 40 -3.98 2.19 -4.67
CA VAL A 40 -4.28 2.31 -6.09
C VAL A 40 -3.27 1.48 -6.85
N LEU A 41 -3.77 0.51 -7.60
CA LEU A 41 -2.97 -0.36 -8.45
C LEU A 41 -3.17 0.08 -9.89
N LEU A 42 -2.10 0.49 -10.56
CA LEU A 42 -2.16 0.96 -11.93
C LEU A 42 -1.26 0.11 -12.80
N LYS A 43 -1.85 -0.56 -13.80
CA LYS A 43 -1.08 -1.30 -14.77
C LYS A 43 -0.86 -0.48 -16.03
N GLU A 44 0.39 -0.22 -16.34
CA GLU A 44 0.80 0.42 -17.57
C GLU A 44 1.57 -0.59 -18.42
N SER A 45 1.90 -0.24 -19.67
CA SER A 45 2.48 -1.18 -20.63
C SER A 45 3.74 -1.89 -20.13
N ARG A 46 4.56 -1.24 -19.31
CA ARG A 46 5.84 -1.81 -18.86
C ARG A 46 6.05 -1.77 -17.36
N ALA A 47 5.05 -1.34 -16.61
CA ALA A 47 5.20 -1.20 -15.16
C ALA A 47 3.89 -1.44 -14.46
N GLU A 48 3.98 -2.00 -13.26
CA GLU A 48 2.86 -2.12 -12.34
C GLU A 48 3.13 -1.18 -11.18
N LYS A 49 2.33 -0.12 -11.09
CA LYS A 49 2.51 0.93 -10.10
C LYS A 49 1.56 0.75 -8.92
N VAL A 50 2.03 1.13 -7.74
CA VAL A 50 1.22 1.15 -6.54
C VAL A 50 1.35 2.52 -5.90
N GLU A 51 0.21 3.14 -5.63
CA GLU A 51 0.14 4.32 -4.79
C GLU A 51 -0.52 3.90 -3.48
N LEU A 52 0.17 4.14 -2.38
CA LEU A 52 -0.29 3.74 -1.06
C LEU A 52 -0.42 4.99 -0.20
N ILE A 53 -1.64 5.23 0.30
CA ILE A 53 -1.94 6.36 1.17
C ILE A 53 -2.43 5.80 2.49
N VAL A 54 -1.70 6.09 3.55
CA VAL A 54 -1.99 5.58 4.89
C VAL A 54 -2.34 6.76 5.79
N GLU A 55 -3.57 6.75 6.33
CA GLU A 55 -4.04 7.77 7.24
C GLU A 55 -3.89 7.26 8.68
N SER A 56 -3.13 7.98 9.47
CA SER A 56 -2.99 7.76 10.89
C SER A 56 -3.58 8.97 11.64
N LYS A 57 -3.71 8.87 12.95
CA LYS A 57 -4.42 9.86 13.77
C LYS A 57 -4.03 11.31 13.48
N LYS A 58 -2.74 11.57 13.25
CA LYS A 58 -2.26 12.95 13.03
C LYS A 58 -1.47 13.12 11.75
N LYS A 59 -1.37 12.07 10.94
CA LYS A 59 -0.50 12.10 9.76
C LYS A 59 -1.03 11.30 8.60
N ILE A 60 -0.58 11.71 7.42
CA ILE A 60 -0.83 10.97 6.19
C ILE A 60 0.52 10.58 5.63
N TYR A 61 0.71 9.29 5.40
CA TYR A 61 1.91 8.76 4.78
C TYR A 61 1.59 8.36 3.35
N ILE A 62 2.43 8.73 2.41
CA ILE A 62 2.22 8.45 0.99
C ILE A 62 3.46 7.77 0.42
N SER A 63 3.24 6.71 -0.35
CA SER A 63 4.30 6.03 -1.08
C SER A 63 3.82 5.70 -2.48
N LYS A 64 4.65 6.00 -3.49
CA LYS A 64 4.40 5.67 -4.88
C LYS A 64 5.57 4.85 -5.38
N CYS A 65 5.31 3.63 -5.80
CA CYS A 65 6.34 2.72 -6.26
C CYS A 65 5.93 2.05 -7.56
N TYR A 66 6.90 1.56 -8.29
CA TYR A 66 6.64 0.78 -9.50
C TYR A 66 7.71 -0.30 -9.64
N SER A 67 7.32 -1.38 -10.29
CA SER A 67 8.22 -2.46 -10.67
C SER A 67 7.53 -3.29 -11.75
N SER A 68 8.10 -4.44 -12.08
CA SER A 68 7.51 -5.30 -13.10
C SER A 68 6.29 -6.09 -12.62
N VAL A 69 6.10 -6.25 -11.30
CA VAL A 69 4.98 -7.01 -10.73
C VAL A 69 4.45 -6.35 -9.46
N PHE A 70 3.13 -6.42 -9.28
CA PHE A 70 2.46 -5.79 -8.14
C PHE A 70 2.96 -6.29 -6.79
N GLU A 71 3.22 -7.58 -6.65
CA GLU A 71 3.65 -8.15 -5.38
C GLU A 71 4.93 -7.49 -4.86
N LYS A 72 5.91 -7.29 -5.74
CA LYS A 72 7.14 -6.59 -5.37
C LYS A 72 6.88 -5.12 -5.08
N THR A 73 6.03 -4.49 -5.89
CA THR A 73 5.74 -3.07 -5.74
C THR A 73 5.04 -2.78 -4.43
N ILE A 74 4.09 -3.64 -4.04
CA ILE A 74 3.36 -3.51 -2.78
C ILE A 74 4.31 -3.61 -1.59
N VAL A 75 5.21 -4.59 -1.61
CA VAL A 75 6.19 -4.74 -0.52
C VAL A 75 7.09 -3.51 -0.42
N LYS A 76 7.56 -2.97 -1.54
CA LYS A 76 8.36 -1.74 -1.55
C LYS A 76 7.58 -0.57 -0.98
N ALA A 77 6.32 -0.40 -1.40
CA ALA A 77 5.49 0.71 -0.93
C ALA A 77 5.26 0.62 0.59
N ILE A 78 4.97 -0.57 1.10
CA ILE A 78 4.77 -0.78 2.53
C ILE A 78 6.05 -0.49 3.30
N ASN A 79 7.19 -0.96 2.81
CA ASN A 79 8.47 -0.70 3.47
C ASN A 79 8.79 0.80 3.51
N ASN A 80 8.44 1.55 2.46
CA ASN A 80 8.59 3.00 2.47
C ASN A 80 7.72 3.66 3.55
N ILE A 81 6.48 3.19 3.71
CA ILE A 81 5.59 3.70 4.75
C ILE A 81 6.16 3.39 6.12
N VAL A 82 6.64 2.15 6.35
CA VAL A 82 7.27 1.78 7.62
C VAL A 82 8.44 2.70 7.95
N THR A 83 9.27 3.00 6.94
CA THR A 83 10.41 3.91 7.12
C THR A 83 9.93 5.30 7.54
N GLN A 84 8.88 5.81 6.91
CA GLN A 84 8.31 7.11 7.28
C GLN A 84 7.78 7.11 8.72
N ILE A 85 7.08 6.05 9.11
CA ILE A 85 6.55 5.91 10.47
C ILE A 85 7.71 5.92 11.49
N LYS A 86 8.76 5.17 11.21
CA LYS A 86 9.92 5.10 12.11
C LYS A 86 10.63 6.44 12.29
N LYS A 87 10.65 7.26 11.24
CA LYS A 87 11.28 8.59 11.31
C LYS A 87 10.51 9.57 12.19
N GLU A 88 9.22 9.31 12.41
CA GLU A 88 8.37 10.19 13.20
C GLU A 88 8.45 9.89 14.71
N LYS A 89 9.09 8.81 15.08
CA LYS A 89 9.21 8.44 16.50
C LYS A 89 10.48 8.97 17.13
#